data_99c9fd6670f72e001346203c095860a6
#
_entry.id   99c9fd6670f72e001346203c095860a6
#
_cell.length_a   1.000
_cell.length_b   1.000
_cell.length_c   1.000
_cell.angle_alpha   90.00
_cell.angle_beta   90.00
_cell.angle_gamma   90.00
#
_symmetry.space_group_name_H-M   'P 1'
#
loop_
_entity.id
_entity.type
_entity.pdbx_description
1 polymer ?
#
loop_
_entity_poly.entity_id
_entity_poly.type
_entity_poly.pdbx_seq_one_letter_code
_entity_poly.pdbx_strand_id
1 'polypeptide(L)'
;MGPEDFAYQLPDAAIAQVPLEDRPAARLLDAVGDRVVHRTVRDLPSLVGPGDVLVVNDTRVLPARLRLRRRTGGSAEVLLLRTLEGDGTWEALVRPSRKLPEGTTLAVDDDLSVEVGRDLGDGRRHVRLLCSGPVLEAVHRCGEMPLPPYLTTVLEDPDRYQTVYSRRSASAAAPTAGLHLTEQVLDACRAGGVRIESLELVVGLDTFRPITVDDLDEHRMHREDYCVPATTLEACRDASRVIAVGTTTVRALESAARYGAEGRTDLFIRPPFDFRVVDVLLTNFHQPRSSLLVMLEAFAGPRWRELYGTALADGYRFLSFGDAMLVGRARPDRSGA
;
A
#
# COMPACT_ATOMS: atom_id res chain seq x y z
N MET A 1 -2.24 -9.57 -22.81
CA MET A 1 -2.88 -8.43 -22.09
C MET A 1 -1.80 -7.43 -21.72
N GLY A 2 -1.98 -6.17 -22.11
CA GLY A 2 -0.98 -5.13 -21.89
C GLY A 2 -1.45 -4.04 -20.91
N PRO A 3 -0.54 -3.15 -20.46
CA PRO A 3 -0.88 -2.04 -19.56
C PRO A 3 -1.95 -1.09 -20.12
N GLU A 4 -2.04 -0.98 -21.45
CA GLU A 4 -3.04 -0.13 -22.12
C GLU A 4 -4.48 -0.63 -21.90
N ASP A 5 -4.67 -1.91 -21.64
CA ASP A 5 -5.99 -2.46 -21.28
C ASP A 5 -6.51 -1.88 -19.94
N PHE A 6 -5.61 -1.28 -19.15
CA PHE A 6 -5.86 -0.64 -17.86
C PHE A 6 -5.69 0.89 -17.91
N ALA A 7 -5.69 1.46 -19.11
CA ALA A 7 -5.67 2.90 -19.30
C ALA A 7 -7.06 3.50 -19.05
N TYR A 8 -7.09 4.65 -18.41
CA TYR A 8 -8.24 5.53 -18.32
C TYR A 8 -7.75 6.97 -18.12
N GLN A 9 -8.59 7.96 -18.37
CA GLN A 9 -8.24 9.36 -18.16
C GLN A 9 -8.48 9.72 -16.69
N LEU A 10 -7.40 10.00 -15.97
CA LEU A 10 -7.45 10.53 -14.60
C LEU A 10 -7.11 12.03 -14.65
N PRO A 11 -8.08 12.92 -14.43
CA PRO A 11 -7.80 14.35 -14.36
C PRO A 11 -6.95 14.68 -13.12
N ASP A 12 -5.96 15.56 -13.26
CA ASP A 12 -5.12 16.01 -12.14
C ASP A 12 -5.96 16.58 -10.99
N ALA A 13 -7.05 17.27 -11.30
CA ALA A 13 -7.98 17.81 -10.31
C ALA A 13 -8.70 16.75 -9.46
N ALA A 14 -8.78 15.50 -9.94
CA ALA A 14 -9.35 14.40 -9.17
C ALA A 14 -8.34 13.79 -8.18
N ILE A 15 -7.04 14.07 -8.30
CA ILE A 15 -6.00 13.55 -7.42
C ILE A 15 -5.99 14.33 -6.10
N ALA A 16 -6.40 13.68 -5.01
CA ALA A 16 -6.40 14.29 -3.69
C ALA A 16 -4.97 14.54 -3.20
N GLN A 17 -4.62 15.80 -2.99
CA GLN A 17 -3.29 16.22 -2.53
C GLN A 17 -3.15 16.22 -1.00
N VAL A 18 -4.28 16.34 -0.29
CA VAL A 18 -4.33 16.36 1.18
C VAL A 18 -5.43 15.44 1.70
N PRO A 19 -5.25 14.82 2.87
CA PRO A 19 -6.29 14.03 3.50
C PRO A 19 -7.45 14.93 3.97
N LEU A 20 -8.66 14.38 4.04
CA LEU A 20 -9.78 15.04 4.72
C LEU A 20 -9.44 15.19 6.21
N GLU A 21 -9.83 16.30 6.82
CA GLU A 21 -9.71 16.51 8.26
C GLU A 21 -10.42 15.38 9.03
N ASP A 22 -11.67 15.13 8.67
CA ASP A 22 -12.48 14.01 9.18
C ASP A 22 -12.32 12.80 8.25
N ARG A 23 -11.44 11.86 8.64
CA ARG A 23 -11.11 10.66 7.83
C ARG A 23 -12.33 9.87 7.35
N PRO A 24 -13.34 9.52 8.20
CA PRO A 24 -14.47 8.72 7.77
C PRO A 24 -15.51 9.51 6.94
N ALA A 25 -15.35 10.81 6.74
CA ALA A 25 -16.14 11.58 5.79
C ALA A 25 -15.74 11.32 4.33
N ALA A 26 -14.65 10.59 4.07
CA ALA A 26 -14.30 10.11 2.74
C ALA A 26 -15.49 9.36 2.13
N ARG A 27 -15.78 9.62 0.86
CA ARG A 27 -16.86 8.94 0.14
C ARG A 27 -16.52 7.47 -0.06
N LEU A 28 -17.55 6.63 -0.05
CA LEU A 28 -17.45 5.20 -0.26
C LEU A 28 -18.39 4.79 -1.38
N LEU A 29 -17.84 4.32 -2.49
CA LEU A 29 -18.59 3.72 -3.57
C LEU A 29 -18.87 2.25 -3.21
N ASP A 30 -20.07 1.96 -2.70
CA ASP A 30 -20.48 0.60 -2.36
C ASP A 30 -20.97 -0.13 -3.63
N ALA A 31 -20.19 -1.10 -4.06
CA ALA A 31 -20.41 -1.92 -5.25
C ALA A 31 -20.30 -3.43 -4.95
N VAL A 32 -20.59 -3.85 -3.72
CA VAL A 32 -20.60 -5.27 -3.32
C VAL A 32 -21.74 -6.02 -4.03
N GLY A 33 -22.89 -5.40 -4.18
CA GLY A 33 -24.00 -5.93 -4.94
C GLY A 33 -24.02 -5.48 -6.41
N ASP A 34 -25.11 -5.76 -7.11
CA ASP A 34 -25.27 -5.36 -8.51
C ASP A 34 -25.48 -3.85 -8.67
N ARG A 35 -26.01 -3.20 -7.65
CA ARG A 35 -26.25 -1.75 -7.66
C ARG A 35 -25.12 -1.02 -6.98
N VAL A 36 -24.76 0.11 -7.57
CA VAL A 36 -23.82 1.08 -6.96
C VAL A 36 -24.59 1.98 -6.01
N VAL A 37 -24.06 2.15 -4.79
CA VAL A 37 -24.63 3.05 -3.77
C VAL A 37 -23.56 4.00 -3.28
N HIS A 38 -23.87 5.30 -3.25
CA HIS A 38 -22.96 6.32 -2.73
C HIS A 38 -23.13 6.44 -1.21
N ARG A 39 -22.03 6.27 -0.50
CA ARG A 39 -21.95 6.31 0.97
C ARG A 39 -20.73 7.12 1.41
N THR A 40 -20.47 7.09 2.70
CA THR A 40 -19.20 7.51 3.31
C THR A 40 -18.56 6.32 4.04
N VAL A 41 -17.28 6.41 4.35
CA VAL A 41 -16.61 5.36 5.14
C VAL A 41 -17.22 5.23 6.54
N ARG A 42 -17.85 6.28 7.06
CA ARG A 42 -18.61 6.26 8.31
C ARG A 42 -19.76 5.21 8.29
N ASP A 43 -20.28 4.90 7.12
CA ASP A 43 -21.38 3.94 6.94
C ASP A 43 -20.86 2.48 6.93
N LEU A 44 -19.55 2.24 6.92
CA LEU A 44 -18.97 0.89 6.87
C LEU A 44 -19.55 -0.07 7.93
N PRO A 45 -19.75 0.33 9.20
CA PRO A 45 -20.34 -0.56 10.20
C PRO A 45 -21.74 -1.09 9.84
N SER A 46 -22.50 -0.40 8.97
CA SER A 46 -23.80 -0.85 8.49
C SER A 46 -23.74 -1.82 7.31
N LEU A 47 -22.55 -1.99 6.70
CA LEU A 47 -22.30 -2.83 5.53
C LEU A 47 -21.66 -4.19 5.90
N VAL A 48 -21.22 -4.31 7.15
CA VAL A 48 -20.57 -5.48 7.70
C VAL A 48 -21.29 -5.95 8.97
N GLY A 49 -21.15 -7.22 9.33
CA GLY A 49 -21.91 -7.74 10.47
C GLY A 49 -21.36 -9.06 11.02
N PRO A 50 -22.14 -9.75 11.87
CA PRO A 50 -21.72 -11.02 12.48
C PRO A 50 -21.33 -12.06 11.43
N GLY A 51 -20.20 -12.72 11.65
CA GLY A 51 -19.63 -13.69 10.72
C GLY A 51 -18.68 -13.07 9.68
N ASP A 52 -18.60 -11.76 9.57
CA ASP A 52 -17.59 -11.08 8.76
C ASP A 52 -16.27 -10.94 9.53
N VAL A 53 -15.16 -11.06 8.79
CA VAL A 53 -13.83 -10.72 9.27
C VAL A 53 -13.28 -9.57 8.44
N LEU A 54 -12.95 -8.45 9.09
CA LEU A 54 -12.27 -7.31 8.48
C LEU A 54 -10.76 -7.45 8.74
N VAL A 55 -9.97 -7.61 7.69
CA VAL A 55 -8.51 -7.77 7.81
C VAL A 55 -7.80 -6.50 7.37
N VAL A 56 -6.89 -6.00 8.22
CA VAL A 56 -6.12 -4.78 7.98
C VAL A 56 -4.62 -5.08 7.91
N ASN A 57 -3.88 -4.28 7.16
CA ASN A 57 -2.41 -4.31 7.17
C ASN A 57 -1.91 -3.30 8.20
N ASP A 58 -1.32 -3.76 9.31
CA ASP A 58 -0.90 -2.94 10.45
C ASP A 58 0.56 -2.44 10.37
N THR A 59 1.17 -2.55 9.19
CA THR A 59 2.49 -1.95 8.96
C THR A 59 2.46 -0.45 9.18
N ARG A 60 3.56 0.10 9.74
CA ARG A 60 3.77 1.54 9.92
C ARG A 60 4.80 2.06 8.93
N VAL A 61 4.54 3.24 8.38
CA VAL A 61 5.52 3.88 7.48
C VAL A 61 6.70 4.39 8.29
N LEU A 62 7.89 4.03 7.83
CA LEU A 62 9.14 4.60 8.35
C LEU A 62 9.40 5.95 7.66
N PRO A 63 9.84 7.01 8.34
CA PRO A 63 10.34 8.23 7.71
C PRO A 63 11.66 7.95 7.01
N ALA A 64 11.58 7.15 5.94
CA ALA A 64 12.70 6.46 5.31
C ALA A 64 13.49 7.33 4.34
N ARG A 65 13.05 8.58 4.08
CA ARG A 65 13.72 9.49 3.14
C ARG A 65 14.72 10.37 3.87
N LEU A 66 15.99 10.16 3.62
CA LEU A 66 17.09 10.95 4.18
C LEU A 66 17.59 11.93 3.12
N ARG A 67 17.57 13.23 3.44
CA ARG A 67 18.13 14.27 2.59
C ARG A 67 19.54 14.60 3.06
N LEU A 68 20.50 14.58 2.13
CA LEU A 68 21.90 14.75 2.43
C LEU A 68 22.54 15.78 1.51
N ARG A 69 23.71 16.27 1.91
CA ARG A 69 24.56 17.11 1.07
C ARG A 69 25.88 16.39 0.76
N ARG A 70 26.23 16.40 -0.52
CA ARG A 70 27.54 15.92 -0.96
C ARG A 70 28.64 16.91 -0.57
N ARG A 71 29.87 16.44 -0.40
CA ARG A 71 31.05 17.31 -0.12
C ARG A 71 31.24 18.43 -1.17
N THR A 72 30.73 18.21 -2.40
CA THR A 72 30.74 19.21 -3.48
C THR A 72 29.61 20.23 -3.38
N GLY A 73 28.78 20.22 -2.31
CA GLY A 73 27.65 21.11 -2.11
C GLY A 73 26.33 20.64 -2.76
N GLY A 74 26.38 19.66 -3.66
CA GLY A 74 25.17 19.17 -4.33
C GLY A 74 24.30 18.32 -3.41
N SER A 75 22.98 18.31 -3.66
CA SER A 75 22.02 17.48 -2.93
C SER A 75 22.21 15.99 -3.23
N ALA A 76 21.89 15.15 -2.24
CA ALA A 76 21.73 13.72 -2.36
C ALA A 76 20.50 13.28 -1.57
N GLU A 77 19.92 12.16 -1.95
CA GLU A 77 18.79 11.53 -1.29
C GLU A 77 19.05 10.04 -1.13
N VAL A 78 18.80 9.52 0.04
CA VAL A 78 18.79 8.09 0.33
C VAL A 78 17.40 7.75 0.85
N LEU A 79 16.74 6.82 0.17
CA LEU A 79 15.44 6.31 0.56
C LEU A 79 15.59 4.87 0.97
N LEU A 80 15.47 4.62 2.25
CA LEU A 80 15.57 3.28 2.84
C LEU A 80 14.38 2.42 2.39
N LEU A 81 14.67 1.22 1.90
CA LEU A 81 13.64 0.31 1.38
C LEU A 81 13.42 -0.88 2.31
N ARG A 82 14.52 -1.49 2.76
CA ARG A 82 14.48 -2.73 3.54
C ARG A 82 15.75 -2.90 4.36
N THR A 83 15.62 -3.36 5.60
CA THR A 83 16.75 -3.82 6.39
C THR A 83 17.35 -5.10 5.79
N LEU A 84 18.65 -5.21 5.81
CA LEU A 84 19.37 -6.42 5.48
C LEU A 84 19.89 -7.08 6.78
N GLU A 85 20.26 -8.34 6.70
CA GLU A 85 20.93 -9.01 7.82
C GLU A 85 22.24 -8.29 8.14
N GLY A 86 22.44 -7.97 9.39
CA GLY A 86 23.59 -7.24 9.89
C GLY A 86 23.26 -5.86 10.43
N ASP A 87 24.24 -5.29 11.14
CA ASP A 87 24.08 -4.09 11.94
C ASP A 87 23.95 -2.82 11.09
N GLY A 88 22.73 -2.28 11.02
CA GLY A 88 22.44 -1.01 10.37
C GLY A 88 22.55 -1.01 8.84
N THR A 89 22.55 -2.17 8.18
CA THR A 89 22.66 -2.26 6.71
C THR A 89 21.26 -2.32 6.07
N TRP A 90 21.08 -1.54 5.00
CA TRP A 90 19.82 -1.40 4.27
C TRP A 90 20.01 -1.54 2.77
N GLU A 91 18.99 -2.03 2.10
CA GLU A 91 18.76 -1.75 0.69
C GLU A 91 18.07 -0.38 0.59
N ALA A 92 18.58 0.50 -0.26
CA ALA A 92 18.07 1.86 -0.43
C ALA A 92 18.12 2.33 -1.87
N LEU A 93 17.22 3.21 -2.27
CA LEU A 93 17.37 4.01 -3.48
C LEU A 93 18.23 5.22 -3.17
N VAL A 94 19.29 5.42 -3.97
CA VAL A 94 20.25 6.50 -3.79
C VAL A 94 20.25 7.42 -5.00
N ARG A 95 20.08 8.71 -4.79
CA ARG A 95 20.09 9.73 -5.86
C ARG A 95 21.08 10.86 -5.53
N PRO A 96 21.97 11.20 -6.44
CA PRO A 96 22.32 10.55 -7.71
C PRO A 96 23.27 9.35 -7.49
N SER A 97 22.82 8.11 -7.75
CA SER A 97 23.59 6.88 -7.48
C SER A 97 24.99 6.88 -8.14
N ARG A 98 25.05 7.23 -9.44
CA ARG A 98 26.30 7.25 -10.24
C ARG A 98 27.36 8.24 -9.74
N LYS A 99 26.99 9.24 -8.92
CA LYS A 99 27.89 10.28 -8.38
C LYS A 99 28.34 9.98 -6.95
N LEU A 100 27.95 8.84 -6.42
CA LEU A 100 28.24 8.40 -5.06
C LEU A 100 28.88 7.01 -5.12
N PRO A 101 30.22 6.92 -5.31
CA PRO A 101 30.92 5.64 -5.34
C PRO A 101 30.82 4.93 -3.99
N GLU A 102 31.05 3.61 -4.04
CA GLU A 102 31.15 2.77 -2.84
C GLU A 102 32.19 3.31 -1.85
N GLY A 103 31.91 3.26 -0.55
CA GLY A 103 32.69 3.84 0.51
C GLY A 103 32.46 5.34 0.76
N THR A 104 31.61 6.00 -0.06
CA THR A 104 31.24 7.41 0.20
C THR A 104 30.42 7.51 1.47
N THR A 105 30.85 8.33 2.42
CA THR A 105 30.08 8.66 3.63
C THR A 105 29.50 10.06 3.53
N LEU A 106 28.21 10.19 3.83
CA LEU A 106 27.45 11.44 3.79
C LEU A 106 26.80 11.65 5.16
N ALA A 107 26.99 12.83 5.75
CA ALA A 107 26.29 13.19 6.98
C ALA A 107 24.83 13.56 6.70
N VAL A 108 23.93 13.09 7.55
CA VAL A 108 22.52 13.49 7.63
C VAL A 108 22.40 14.64 8.64
N ASP A 109 22.91 14.40 9.86
CA ASP A 109 23.07 15.38 10.94
C ASP A 109 24.40 15.14 11.68
N ASP A 110 24.53 15.66 12.90
CA ASP A 110 25.76 15.55 13.72
C ASP A 110 25.99 14.12 14.24
N ASP A 111 24.98 13.27 14.30
CA ASP A 111 25.03 11.89 14.82
C ASP A 111 24.85 10.83 13.72
N LEU A 112 23.92 11.06 12.77
CA LEU A 112 23.59 10.09 11.73
C LEU A 112 24.37 10.38 10.44
N SER A 113 25.05 9.37 9.94
CA SER A 113 25.67 9.37 8.61
C SER A 113 25.31 8.11 7.82
N VAL A 114 25.41 8.19 6.50
CA VAL A 114 25.13 7.11 5.57
C VAL A 114 26.41 6.77 4.81
N GLU A 115 26.86 5.55 4.93
CA GLU A 115 27.91 4.97 4.09
C GLU A 115 27.27 4.27 2.89
N VAL A 116 27.65 4.67 1.68
CA VAL A 116 27.16 4.10 0.42
C VAL A 116 27.97 2.86 0.09
N GLY A 117 27.34 1.72 0.00
CA GLY A 117 27.95 0.44 -0.32
C GLY A 117 27.71 0.01 -1.77
N ARG A 118 27.65 -1.31 -1.96
CA ARG A 118 27.54 -2.01 -3.26
C ARG A 118 26.37 -1.52 -4.10
N ASP A 119 26.61 -1.37 -5.40
CA ASP A 119 25.57 -1.08 -6.40
C ASP A 119 24.77 -2.35 -6.72
N LEU A 120 23.42 -2.23 -6.68
CA LEU A 120 22.47 -3.30 -6.97
C LEU A 120 21.74 -3.09 -8.31
N GLY A 121 22.07 -2.01 -9.03
CA GLY A 121 21.38 -1.59 -10.25
C GLY A 121 20.15 -0.70 -9.98
N ASP A 122 19.65 -0.05 -11.00
CA ASP A 122 18.44 0.79 -11.00
C ASP A 122 18.38 1.87 -9.90
N GLY A 123 19.57 2.37 -9.48
CA GLY A 123 19.71 3.34 -8.41
C GLY A 123 19.62 2.73 -7.01
N ARG A 124 19.46 1.41 -6.89
CA ARG A 124 19.47 0.70 -5.61
C ARG A 124 20.92 0.45 -5.17
N ARG A 125 21.16 0.63 -3.90
CA ARG A 125 22.45 0.42 -3.25
C ARG A 125 22.27 -0.28 -1.91
N HIS A 126 23.27 -1.02 -1.48
CA HIS A 126 23.45 -1.25 -0.06
C HIS A 126 23.88 0.08 0.57
N VAL A 127 23.33 0.41 1.72
CA VAL A 127 23.79 1.54 2.54
C VAL A 127 23.92 1.08 3.98
N ARG A 128 24.85 1.66 4.71
CA ARG A 128 25.01 1.43 6.13
C ARG A 128 24.75 2.74 6.87
N LEU A 129 23.87 2.69 7.85
CA LEU A 129 23.59 3.80 8.74
C LEU A 129 24.53 3.75 9.94
N LEU A 130 25.23 4.85 10.19
CA LEU A 130 26.20 4.99 11.25
C LEU A 130 25.69 6.06 12.22
N CYS A 131 25.42 5.68 13.47
CA CYS A 131 25.00 6.56 14.56
C CYS A 131 25.47 6.01 15.91
N SER A 132 25.43 6.83 16.94
CA SER A 132 25.86 6.45 18.31
C SER A 132 24.80 5.63 19.07
N GLY A 133 23.53 5.72 18.67
CA GLY A 133 22.37 5.07 19.28
C GLY A 133 21.63 4.10 18.39
N PRO A 134 20.39 3.73 18.75
CA PRO A 134 19.56 2.85 17.91
C PRO A 134 19.26 3.49 16.56
N VAL A 135 19.57 2.78 15.48
CA VAL A 135 19.44 3.25 14.09
C VAL A 135 18.02 3.75 13.77
N LEU A 136 16.98 3.03 14.22
CA LEU A 136 15.59 3.41 13.95
C LEU A 136 15.21 4.74 14.62
N GLU A 137 15.74 5.03 15.82
CA GLU A 137 15.52 6.31 16.49
C GLU A 137 16.18 7.47 15.72
N ALA A 138 17.40 7.26 15.22
CA ALA A 138 18.06 8.24 14.36
C ALA A 138 17.29 8.49 13.06
N VAL A 139 16.78 7.43 12.42
CA VAL A 139 15.94 7.54 11.21
C VAL A 139 14.63 8.28 11.53
N HIS A 140 13.97 8.02 12.66
CA HIS A 140 12.77 8.74 13.06
C HIS A 140 13.00 10.23 13.32
N ARG A 141 14.17 10.59 13.84
CA ARG A 141 14.56 11.98 14.11
C ARG A 141 14.86 12.78 12.84
N CYS A 142 15.57 12.16 11.88
CA CYS A 142 16.15 12.86 10.73
C CYS A 142 15.43 12.61 9.41
N GLY A 143 14.62 11.58 9.35
CA GLY A 143 13.97 11.14 8.12
C GLY A 143 12.68 11.90 7.82
N GLU A 144 12.35 11.97 6.54
CA GLU A 144 11.08 12.50 6.05
C GLU A 144 10.17 11.35 5.59
N MET A 145 8.86 11.57 5.72
CA MET A 145 7.84 10.63 5.24
C MET A 145 7.93 10.46 3.72
N PRO A 146 8.11 9.23 3.22
CA PRO A 146 8.23 8.97 1.78
C PRO A 146 6.85 8.94 1.12
N LEU A 147 6.33 10.09 0.75
CA LEU A 147 5.05 10.18 0.06
C LEU A 147 5.17 9.69 -1.39
N PRO A 148 4.09 9.13 -1.97
CA PRO A 148 3.99 8.81 -3.39
C PRO A 148 4.27 10.02 -4.28
N PRO A 149 4.82 9.82 -5.50
CA PRO A 149 5.30 10.91 -6.35
C PRO A 149 4.19 11.85 -6.87
N TYR A 150 2.94 11.43 -6.87
CA TYR A 150 1.80 12.27 -7.27
C TYR A 150 1.30 13.19 -6.15
N LEU A 151 1.80 13.02 -4.93
CA LEU A 151 1.57 13.94 -3.83
C LEU A 151 2.68 14.99 -3.84
N THR A 152 2.35 16.19 -4.27
CA THR A 152 3.29 17.30 -4.38
C THR A 152 3.20 18.26 -3.20
N THR A 153 2.11 18.18 -2.44
CA THR A 153 1.88 18.99 -1.23
C THR A 153 2.64 18.39 -0.05
N VAL A 154 3.31 19.25 0.71
CA VAL A 154 3.95 18.88 1.97
C VAL A 154 2.86 18.64 3.02
N LEU A 155 2.90 17.50 3.69
CA LEU A 155 2.00 17.23 4.82
C LEU A 155 2.47 18.03 6.04
N GLU A 156 1.57 18.83 6.62
CA GLU A 156 1.81 19.54 7.88
C GLU A 156 1.95 18.54 9.04
N ASP A 157 1.15 17.48 9.03
CA ASP A 157 1.18 16.40 10.02
C ASP A 157 1.49 15.06 9.33
N PRO A 158 2.73 14.54 9.47
CA PRO A 158 3.13 13.24 8.89
C PRO A 158 2.29 12.05 9.37
N ASP A 159 1.69 12.11 10.57
CA ASP A 159 0.85 11.03 11.09
C ASP A 159 -0.49 10.90 10.32
N ARG A 160 -0.83 11.89 9.49
CA ARG A 160 -1.94 11.77 8.54
C ARG A 160 -1.69 10.71 7.47
N TYR A 161 -0.44 10.32 7.22
CA TYR A 161 -0.06 9.22 6.33
C TYR A 161 0.19 7.90 7.08
N GLN A 162 -0.39 7.75 8.29
CA GLN A 162 -0.39 6.53 9.08
C GLN A 162 -1.82 6.06 9.35
N THR A 163 -2.02 4.74 9.40
CA THR A 163 -3.28 4.17 9.89
C THR A 163 -3.34 4.23 11.42
N VAL A 164 -4.54 4.31 11.99
CA VAL A 164 -4.72 4.37 13.46
C VAL A 164 -4.27 3.09 14.18
N TYR A 165 -4.20 1.98 13.46
CA TYR A 165 -3.81 0.66 13.96
C TYR A 165 -2.39 0.25 13.58
N SER A 166 -1.59 1.15 13.01
CA SER A 166 -0.22 0.83 12.59
C SER A 166 0.70 0.55 13.79
N ARG A 167 1.55 -0.48 13.67
CA ARG A 167 2.41 -0.97 14.77
C ARG A 167 3.90 -0.82 14.46
N ARG A 168 4.44 -1.70 13.62
CA ARG A 168 5.87 -1.80 13.35
C ARG A 168 6.29 -0.89 12.20
N SER A 169 7.24 0.03 12.46
CA SER A 169 7.83 0.88 11.42
C SER A 169 8.74 0.05 10.51
N ALA A 170 8.24 -0.29 9.34
CA ALA A 170 8.94 -1.15 8.39
C ALA A 170 8.71 -0.75 6.93
N SER A 171 7.57 -0.12 6.61
CA SER A 171 7.15 0.16 5.24
C SER A 171 7.66 1.49 4.72
N ALA A 172 7.93 1.54 3.41
CA ALA A 172 8.22 2.77 2.69
C ALA A 172 6.93 3.47 2.19
N ALA A 173 5.76 2.84 2.33
CA ALA A 173 4.47 3.43 1.98
C ALA A 173 3.34 2.92 2.89
N ALA A 174 2.31 3.74 3.08
CA ALA A 174 1.14 3.38 3.88
C ALA A 174 0.19 2.43 3.13
N PRO A 175 -0.53 1.53 3.83
CA PRO A 175 -1.69 0.83 3.29
C PRO A 175 -2.87 1.80 3.22
N THR A 176 -2.92 2.61 2.15
CA THR A 176 -3.68 3.87 2.07
C THR A 176 -5.20 3.70 2.19
N ALA A 177 -5.76 2.54 1.84
CA ALA A 177 -7.18 2.25 2.06
C ALA A 177 -7.56 2.27 3.55
N GLY A 178 -6.62 1.99 4.43
CA GLY A 178 -6.81 2.05 5.88
C GLY A 178 -6.77 3.45 6.48
N LEU A 179 -6.31 4.45 5.73
CA LEU A 179 -6.23 5.84 6.22
C LEU A 179 -7.60 6.45 6.52
N HIS A 180 -8.65 5.92 5.91
CA HIS A 180 -10.04 6.37 6.12
C HIS A 180 -10.62 5.88 7.44
N LEU A 181 -10.09 4.78 7.98
CA LEU A 181 -10.59 4.17 9.20
C LEU A 181 -10.13 4.94 10.43
N THR A 182 -11.03 5.07 11.40
CA THR A 182 -10.75 5.60 12.74
C THR A 182 -11.08 4.53 13.78
N GLU A 183 -10.56 4.69 15.00
CA GLU A 183 -10.91 3.76 16.09
C GLU A 183 -12.43 3.69 16.29
N GLN A 184 -13.14 4.83 16.16
CA GLN A 184 -14.60 4.88 16.28
C GLN A 184 -15.32 4.01 15.24
N VAL A 185 -14.86 4.03 13.98
CA VAL A 185 -15.41 3.18 12.91
C VAL A 185 -15.12 1.70 13.20
N LEU A 186 -13.90 1.39 13.62
CA LEU A 186 -13.49 0.03 13.96
C LEU A 186 -14.26 -0.49 15.18
N ASP A 187 -14.45 0.33 16.21
CA ASP A 187 -15.22 -0.04 17.40
C ASP A 187 -16.70 -0.26 17.07
N ALA A 188 -17.27 0.56 16.19
CA ALA A 188 -18.64 0.36 15.70
C ALA A 188 -18.77 -0.96 14.92
N CYS A 189 -17.77 -1.35 14.10
CA CYS A 189 -17.74 -2.66 13.45
C CYS A 189 -17.68 -3.80 14.48
N ARG A 190 -16.80 -3.68 15.50
CA ARG A 190 -16.69 -4.67 16.59
C ARG A 190 -18.00 -4.81 17.36
N ALA A 191 -18.65 -3.69 17.69
CA ALA A 191 -19.94 -3.67 18.36
C ALA A 191 -21.05 -4.32 17.49
N GLY A 192 -20.92 -4.24 16.16
CA GLY A 192 -21.77 -4.93 15.18
C GLY A 192 -21.46 -6.42 15.02
N GLY A 193 -20.52 -6.98 15.78
CA GLY A 193 -20.15 -8.41 15.76
C GLY A 193 -19.13 -8.78 14.69
N VAL A 194 -18.46 -7.80 14.10
CA VAL A 194 -17.37 -8.02 13.11
C VAL A 194 -16.07 -8.33 13.87
N ARG A 195 -15.40 -9.39 13.48
CA ARG A 195 -14.04 -9.67 13.93
C ARG A 195 -13.04 -8.85 13.12
N ILE A 196 -12.15 -8.13 13.81
CA ILE A 196 -11.09 -7.35 13.17
C ILE A 196 -9.75 -8.00 13.44
N GLU A 197 -9.07 -8.41 12.39
CA GLU A 197 -7.78 -9.06 12.41
C GLU A 197 -6.73 -8.23 11.68
N SER A 198 -5.47 -8.42 12.03
CA SER A 198 -4.36 -7.76 11.36
C SER A 198 -3.37 -8.74 10.76
N LEU A 199 -2.65 -8.26 9.76
CA LEU A 199 -1.49 -8.88 9.18
C LEU A 199 -0.45 -7.79 8.89
N GLU A 200 0.77 -8.19 8.58
CA GLU A 200 1.78 -7.28 8.09
C GLU A 200 2.18 -7.65 6.65
N LEU A 201 2.17 -6.66 5.77
CA LEU A 201 2.91 -6.67 4.52
C LEU A 201 3.71 -5.38 4.46
N VAL A 202 5.01 -5.50 4.32
CA VAL A 202 5.94 -4.36 4.24
C VAL A 202 5.88 -3.78 2.84
N VAL A 203 5.23 -2.62 2.73
CA VAL A 203 4.93 -2.00 1.44
C VAL A 203 6.15 -1.26 0.90
N GLY A 204 6.57 -1.63 -0.31
CA GLY A 204 7.61 -0.92 -1.06
C GLY A 204 7.04 0.24 -1.88
N LEU A 205 7.89 1.21 -2.24
CA LEU A 205 7.50 2.35 -3.10
C LEU A 205 7.15 1.95 -4.54
N ASP A 206 7.65 0.83 -4.98
CA ASP A 206 7.42 0.31 -6.33
C ASP A 206 5.94 -0.02 -6.58
N THR A 207 5.15 -0.20 -5.50
CA THR A 207 3.69 -0.39 -5.55
C THR A 207 2.96 0.75 -6.26
N PHE A 208 3.53 1.97 -6.27
CA PHE A 208 2.96 3.14 -6.93
C PHE A 208 3.54 3.43 -8.32
N ARG A 209 4.38 2.55 -8.85
CA ARG A 209 4.93 2.72 -10.20
C ARG A 209 3.99 2.16 -11.25
N PRO A 210 3.78 2.87 -12.37
CA PRO A 210 3.10 2.29 -13.52
C PRO A 210 3.87 1.10 -14.07
N ILE A 211 3.15 0.16 -14.67
CA ILE A 211 3.73 -0.94 -15.42
C ILE A 211 4.39 -0.37 -16.68
N THR A 212 5.64 -0.73 -16.93
CA THR A 212 6.46 -0.18 -18.04
C THR A 212 6.73 -1.18 -19.17
N VAL A 213 6.33 -2.44 -18.99
CA VAL A 213 6.44 -3.48 -20.01
C VAL A 213 5.21 -3.49 -20.90
N ASP A 214 5.32 -3.95 -22.14
CA ASP A 214 4.20 -3.98 -23.10
C ASP A 214 3.28 -5.18 -22.86
N ASP A 215 3.80 -6.26 -22.29
CA ASP A 215 3.02 -7.46 -21.90
C ASP A 215 3.11 -7.72 -20.40
N LEU A 216 1.95 -7.94 -19.77
CA LEU A 216 1.87 -8.26 -18.34
C LEU A 216 2.61 -9.55 -17.96
N ASP A 217 2.85 -10.46 -18.91
CA ASP A 217 3.62 -11.69 -18.68
C ASP A 217 5.09 -11.41 -18.40
N GLU A 218 5.60 -10.28 -18.88
CA GLU A 218 6.97 -9.83 -18.65
C GLU A 218 7.11 -9.00 -17.38
N HIS A 219 5.98 -8.56 -16.80
CA HIS A 219 6.03 -7.74 -15.58
C HIS A 219 6.54 -8.54 -14.39
N ARG A 220 7.55 -8.01 -13.72
CA ARG A 220 8.12 -8.58 -12.50
C ARG A 220 7.66 -7.77 -11.29
N MET A 221 6.84 -8.39 -10.45
CA MET A 221 6.46 -7.79 -9.17
C MET A 221 7.65 -7.73 -8.22
N HIS A 222 7.74 -6.63 -7.49
CA HIS A 222 8.71 -6.53 -6.40
C HIS A 222 8.35 -7.50 -5.28
N ARG A 223 9.40 -8.04 -4.66
CA ARG A 223 9.24 -8.91 -3.50
C ARG A 223 9.01 -8.08 -2.26
N GLU A 224 7.94 -8.35 -1.56
CA GLU A 224 7.57 -7.74 -0.29
C GLU A 224 7.50 -8.80 0.80
N ASP A 225 7.99 -8.45 2.00
CA ASP A 225 7.93 -9.32 3.16
C ASP A 225 6.50 -9.28 3.72
N TYR A 226 5.94 -10.44 4.08
CA TYR A 226 4.62 -10.53 4.70
C TYR A 226 4.61 -11.53 5.85
N CYS A 227 3.70 -11.29 6.80
CA CYS A 227 3.40 -12.18 7.90
C CYS A 227 1.91 -12.11 8.21
N VAL A 228 1.24 -13.26 8.16
CA VAL A 228 -0.18 -13.41 8.53
C VAL A 228 -0.26 -14.28 9.78
N PRO A 229 -0.63 -13.74 10.94
CA PRO A 229 -0.74 -14.50 12.18
C PRO A 229 -1.67 -15.69 12.05
N ALA A 230 -1.38 -16.78 12.78
CA ALA A 230 -2.23 -17.98 12.78
C ALA A 230 -3.68 -17.64 13.16
N THR A 231 -3.87 -16.74 14.13
CA THR A 231 -5.20 -16.25 14.54
C THR A 231 -5.97 -15.59 13.42
N THR A 232 -5.28 -14.83 12.57
CA THR A 232 -5.88 -14.19 11.39
C THR A 232 -6.27 -15.24 10.34
N LEU A 233 -5.41 -16.23 10.10
CA LEU A 233 -5.73 -17.33 9.18
C LEU A 233 -6.90 -18.18 9.65
N GLU A 234 -6.98 -18.46 10.97
CA GLU A 234 -8.12 -19.15 11.57
C GLU A 234 -9.40 -18.35 11.43
N ALA A 235 -9.34 -17.04 11.76
CA ALA A 235 -10.48 -16.16 11.59
C ALA A 235 -11.00 -16.12 10.15
N CYS A 236 -10.10 -16.05 9.17
CA CYS A 236 -10.48 -16.06 7.74
C CYS A 236 -11.11 -17.39 7.32
N ARG A 237 -10.68 -18.53 7.89
CA ARG A 237 -11.29 -19.84 7.59
C ARG A 237 -12.69 -19.99 8.15
N ASP A 238 -12.92 -19.43 9.34
CA ASP A 238 -14.20 -19.53 10.06
C ASP A 238 -15.21 -18.47 9.60
N ALA A 239 -14.76 -17.46 8.85
CA ALA A 239 -15.59 -16.34 8.40
C ALA A 239 -16.62 -16.77 7.37
N SER A 240 -17.80 -16.16 7.44
CA SER A 240 -18.77 -16.20 6.35
C SER A 240 -18.35 -15.35 5.17
N ARG A 241 -17.58 -14.27 5.45
CA ARG A 241 -17.08 -13.33 4.44
C ARG A 241 -15.81 -12.65 4.94
N VAL A 242 -14.75 -12.68 4.13
CA VAL A 242 -13.47 -12.01 4.41
C VAL A 242 -13.39 -10.69 3.66
N ILE A 243 -13.26 -9.60 4.40
CA ILE A 243 -13.17 -8.24 3.88
C ILE A 243 -11.74 -7.75 4.05
N ALA A 244 -11.02 -7.57 2.95
CA ALA A 244 -9.65 -7.06 2.96
C ALA A 244 -9.66 -5.52 2.86
N VAL A 245 -8.94 -4.84 3.75
CA VAL A 245 -8.70 -3.40 3.69
C VAL A 245 -7.38 -3.15 2.97
N GLY A 246 -7.48 -2.76 1.70
CA GLY A 246 -6.37 -2.47 0.81
C GLY A 246 -5.87 -3.67 0.01
N THR A 247 -5.31 -3.36 -1.15
CA THR A 247 -4.73 -4.33 -2.08
C THR A 247 -3.53 -5.09 -1.50
N THR A 248 -2.79 -4.47 -0.57
CA THR A 248 -1.69 -5.11 0.16
C THR A 248 -2.19 -6.23 1.07
N THR A 249 -3.34 -6.04 1.72
CA THR A 249 -4.00 -7.08 2.53
C THR A 249 -4.44 -8.26 1.67
N VAL A 250 -5.06 -7.99 0.51
CA VAL A 250 -5.39 -9.05 -0.47
C VAL A 250 -4.15 -9.84 -0.83
N ARG A 251 -3.07 -9.15 -1.20
CA ARG A 251 -1.84 -9.80 -1.64
C ARG A 251 -1.20 -10.66 -0.55
N ALA A 252 -1.21 -10.20 0.71
CA ALA A 252 -0.71 -10.98 1.85
C ALA A 252 -1.54 -12.22 2.11
N LEU A 253 -2.88 -12.10 2.18
CA LEU A 253 -3.79 -13.23 2.41
C LEU A 253 -3.70 -14.28 1.30
N GLU A 254 -3.72 -13.85 0.04
CA GLU A 254 -3.62 -14.74 -1.11
C GLU A 254 -2.23 -15.38 -1.24
N SER A 255 -1.16 -14.71 -0.79
CA SER A 255 0.17 -15.29 -0.68
C SER A 255 0.24 -16.33 0.44
N ALA A 256 -0.33 -16.02 1.61
CA ALA A 256 -0.36 -16.95 2.74
C ALA A 256 -1.10 -18.25 2.40
N ALA A 257 -2.20 -18.16 1.66
CA ALA A 257 -2.97 -19.33 1.20
C ALA A 257 -2.23 -20.21 0.19
N ARG A 258 -1.12 -19.73 -0.40
CA ARG A 258 -0.33 -20.44 -1.43
C ARG A 258 1.04 -20.88 -0.95
N TYR A 259 1.69 -20.04 -0.15
CA TYR A 259 3.13 -20.17 0.14
C TYR A 259 3.45 -20.33 1.63
N GLY A 260 2.45 -20.19 2.50
CA GLY A 260 2.62 -20.26 3.95
C GLY A 260 2.40 -18.92 4.65
N ALA A 261 2.30 -18.95 5.97
CA ALA A 261 1.87 -17.83 6.79
C ALA A 261 2.80 -16.60 6.74
N GLU A 262 4.06 -16.78 6.43
CA GLU A 262 5.07 -15.74 6.37
C GLU A 262 6.09 -16.00 5.25
N GLY A 263 6.76 -14.96 4.81
CA GLY A 263 7.78 -15.06 3.78
C GLY A 263 7.90 -13.80 2.92
N ARG A 264 8.41 -13.98 1.72
CA ARG A 264 8.51 -12.92 0.72
C ARG A 264 7.66 -13.27 -0.50
N THR A 265 6.78 -12.36 -0.91
CA THR A 265 5.89 -12.56 -2.05
C THR A 265 6.23 -11.63 -3.21
N ASP A 266 6.29 -12.21 -4.41
CA ASP A 266 6.26 -11.53 -5.70
C ASP A 266 4.96 -11.84 -6.45
N LEU A 267 3.92 -12.25 -5.73
CA LEU A 267 2.62 -12.60 -6.29
C LEU A 267 2.05 -11.44 -7.09
N PHE A 268 1.93 -11.64 -8.40
CA PHE A 268 1.24 -10.75 -9.31
C PHE A 268 -0.18 -11.26 -9.53
N ILE A 269 -1.15 -10.61 -8.89
CA ILE A 269 -2.57 -10.93 -9.04
C ILE A 269 -3.08 -10.28 -10.32
N ARG A 270 -3.36 -11.09 -11.36
CA ARG A 270 -3.86 -10.69 -12.68
C ARG A 270 -4.87 -11.69 -13.22
N PRO A 271 -5.76 -11.31 -14.11
CA PRO A 271 -6.72 -12.25 -14.71
C PRO A 271 -6.03 -13.33 -15.58
N PRO A 272 -6.51 -14.60 -15.52
CA PRO A 272 -7.43 -15.15 -14.55
C PRO A 272 -6.73 -15.43 -13.20
N PHE A 273 -7.39 -15.16 -12.08
CA PHE A 273 -6.84 -15.45 -10.76
C PHE A 273 -7.87 -16.14 -9.87
N ASP A 274 -7.46 -17.23 -9.22
CA ASP A 274 -8.27 -17.97 -8.27
C ASP A 274 -8.07 -17.42 -6.87
N PHE A 275 -8.97 -16.54 -6.42
CA PHE A 275 -8.98 -16.01 -5.06
C PHE A 275 -9.45 -17.10 -4.08
N ARG A 276 -8.64 -17.36 -3.06
CA ARG A 276 -8.88 -18.42 -2.08
C ARG A 276 -9.42 -17.91 -0.75
N VAL A 277 -9.17 -16.65 -0.43
CA VAL A 277 -9.45 -16.10 0.91
C VAL A 277 -10.39 -14.90 0.84
N VAL A 278 -10.14 -13.93 -0.06
CA VAL A 278 -10.82 -12.63 -0.01
C VAL A 278 -12.13 -12.63 -0.78
N ASP A 279 -13.21 -12.16 -0.16
CA ASP A 279 -14.56 -12.04 -0.76
C ASP A 279 -14.93 -10.60 -1.09
N VAL A 280 -14.46 -9.64 -0.28
CA VAL A 280 -14.75 -8.21 -0.44
C VAL A 280 -13.48 -7.40 -0.26
N LEU A 281 -13.31 -6.37 -1.07
CA LEU A 281 -12.17 -5.47 -1.03
C LEU A 281 -12.64 -4.03 -0.76
N LEU A 282 -12.13 -3.44 0.31
CA LEU A 282 -12.16 -1.99 0.55
C LEU A 282 -10.86 -1.39 0.03
N THR A 283 -10.92 -0.50 -0.95
CA THR A 283 -9.71 0.06 -1.57
C THR A 283 -9.92 1.49 -2.05
N ASN A 284 -8.81 2.22 -2.30
CA ASN A 284 -8.83 3.50 -3.00
C ASN A 284 -9.07 3.30 -4.51
N PHE A 285 -9.28 4.40 -5.22
CA PHE A 285 -9.18 4.44 -6.68
C PHE A 285 -7.71 4.54 -7.08
N HIS A 286 -7.28 3.71 -8.03
CA HIS A 286 -5.87 3.51 -8.38
C HIS A 286 -5.47 4.26 -9.65
N GLN A 287 -4.16 4.49 -9.83
CA GLN A 287 -3.60 5.07 -11.04
C GLN A 287 -3.86 4.20 -12.28
N PRO A 288 -4.03 4.81 -13.46
CA PRO A 288 -4.06 4.07 -14.72
C PRO A 288 -2.76 3.27 -14.92
N ARG A 289 -2.85 2.15 -15.62
CA ARG A 289 -1.73 1.25 -15.95
C ARG A 289 -0.95 0.73 -14.74
N SER A 290 -1.57 0.66 -13.58
CA SER A 290 -0.93 0.16 -12.34
C SER A 290 -1.24 -1.32 -12.11
N SER A 291 -0.33 -2.02 -11.42
CA SER A 291 -0.55 -3.38 -10.94
C SER A 291 -1.75 -3.52 -10.01
N LEU A 292 -2.11 -2.43 -9.33
CA LEU A 292 -3.28 -2.37 -8.44
C LEU A 292 -4.59 -2.40 -9.24
N LEU A 293 -4.63 -1.75 -10.41
CA LEU A 293 -5.77 -1.79 -11.29
C LEU A 293 -5.90 -3.14 -11.99
N VAL A 294 -4.77 -3.79 -12.31
CA VAL A 294 -4.75 -5.18 -12.80
C VAL A 294 -5.33 -6.14 -11.76
N MET A 295 -4.95 -5.99 -10.48
CA MET A 295 -5.54 -6.76 -9.38
C MET A 295 -7.04 -6.50 -9.26
N LEU A 296 -7.48 -5.27 -9.40
CA LEU A 296 -8.90 -4.92 -9.34
C LEU A 296 -9.69 -5.58 -10.47
N GLU A 297 -9.16 -5.62 -11.69
CA GLU A 297 -9.76 -6.36 -12.81
C GLU A 297 -9.86 -7.87 -12.48
N ALA A 298 -8.80 -8.45 -11.93
CA ALA A 298 -8.82 -9.85 -11.51
C ALA A 298 -9.87 -10.12 -10.43
N PHE A 299 -10.12 -9.15 -9.54
CA PHE A 299 -11.03 -9.28 -8.42
C PHE A 299 -12.49 -9.00 -8.78
N ALA A 300 -12.75 -7.87 -9.42
CA ALA A 300 -14.09 -7.36 -9.72
C ALA A 300 -14.53 -7.57 -11.18
N GLY A 301 -13.65 -8.15 -12.02
CA GLY A 301 -13.89 -8.24 -13.46
C GLY A 301 -13.88 -6.88 -14.15
N PRO A 302 -14.36 -6.78 -15.40
CA PRO A 302 -14.34 -5.55 -16.19
C PRO A 302 -15.23 -4.43 -15.66
N ARG A 303 -16.07 -4.71 -14.66
CA ARG A 303 -16.99 -3.75 -14.02
C ARG A 303 -16.26 -2.55 -13.41
N TRP A 304 -14.99 -2.68 -13.04
CA TRP A 304 -14.23 -1.56 -12.50
C TRP A 304 -14.24 -0.33 -13.42
N ARG A 305 -14.32 -0.52 -14.75
CA ARG A 305 -14.37 0.61 -15.72
C ARG A 305 -15.62 1.47 -15.54
N GLU A 306 -16.77 0.82 -15.35
CA GLU A 306 -18.04 1.49 -15.03
C GLU A 306 -17.95 2.20 -13.68
N LEU A 307 -17.41 1.52 -12.65
CA LEU A 307 -17.25 2.08 -11.32
C LEU A 307 -16.35 3.33 -11.31
N TYR A 308 -15.25 3.32 -12.07
CA TYR A 308 -14.36 4.45 -12.20
C TYR A 308 -14.99 5.59 -13.01
N GLY A 309 -15.73 5.27 -14.07
CA GLY A 309 -16.52 6.26 -14.83
C GLY A 309 -17.54 6.97 -13.93
N THR A 310 -18.29 6.21 -13.14
CA THR A 310 -19.25 6.74 -12.15
C THR A 310 -18.53 7.60 -11.12
N ALA A 311 -17.44 7.13 -10.54
CA ALA A 311 -16.71 7.88 -9.53
C ALA A 311 -16.18 9.21 -10.06
N LEU A 312 -15.62 9.24 -11.29
CA LEU A 312 -15.14 10.48 -11.92
C LEU A 312 -16.30 11.44 -12.24
N ALA A 313 -17.40 10.93 -12.78
CA ALA A 313 -18.58 11.74 -13.11
C ALA A 313 -19.20 12.38 -11.86
N ASP A 314 -19.19 11.67 -10.73
CA ASP A 314 -19.74 12.14 -9.46
C ASP A 314 -18.70 12.89 -8.60
N GLY A 315 -17.50 13.19 -9.13
CA GLY A 315 -16.50 14.00 -8.46
C GLY A 315 -15.88 13.34 -7.24
N TYR A 316 -15.69 12.02 -7.27
CA TYR A 316 -14.87 11.32 -6.28
C TYR A 316 -13.41 11.75 -6.41
N ARG A 317 -12.71 11.74 -5.27
CA ARG A 317 -11.28 12.00 -5.21
C ARG A 317 -10.50 10.69 -5.32
N PHE A 318 -9.36 10.75 -5.98
CA PHE A 318 -8.59 9.57 -6.35
C PHE A 318 -7.27 9.48 -5.57
N LEU A 319 -6.68 8.30 -5.57
CA LEU A 319 -5.40 7.91 -5.01
C LEU A 319 -5.35 7.93 -3.47
N SER A 320 -4.16 8.07 -2.88
CA SER A 320 -3.89 7.79 -1.45
C SER A 320 -4.76 8.55 -0.45
N PHE A 321 -5.05 9.83 -0.73
CA PHE A 321 -5.90 10.68 0.12
C PHE A 321 -7.30 10.90 -0.48
N GLY A 322 -7.59 10.16 -1.54
CA GLY A 322 -8.89 10.21 -2.20
C GLY A 322 -9.98 9.50 -1.41
N ASP A 323 -11.01 9.13 -2.11
CA ASP A 323 -12.14 8.39 -1.60
C ASP A 323 -11.89 6.87 -1.74
N ALA A 324 -12.85 6.06 -1.33
CA ALA A 324 -12.75 4.61 -1.33
C ALA A 324 -13.88 3.96 -2.12
N MET A 325 -13.70 2.69 -2.47
CA MET A 325 -14.76 1.81 -2.89
C MET A 325 -14.74 0.50 -2.11
N LEU A 326 -15.92 -0.08 -1.94
CA LEU A 326 -16.13 -1.42 -1.40
C LEU A 326 -16.68 -2.28 -2.53
N VAL A 327 -15.93 -3.31 -2.93
CA VAL A 327 -16.28 -4.12 -4.09
C VAL A 327 -16.23 -5.61 -3.75
N GLY A 328 -17.26 -6.34 -4.20
CA GLY A 328 -17.33 -7.79 -4.07
C GLY A 328 -16.51 -8.48 -5.16
N ARG A 329 -16.03 -9.70 -4.87
CA ARG A 329 -15.38 -10.54 -5.86
C ARG A 329 -16.35 -10.89 -6.99
N ALA A 330 -15.91 -10.74 -8.24
CA ALA A 330 -16.67 -11.21 -9.38
C ALA A 330 -16.97 -12.71 -9.25
N ARG A 331 -18.23 -13.08 -9.40
CA ARG A 331 -18.61 -14.50 -9.47
C ARG A 331 -18.15 -15.05 -10.83
N PRO A 332 -17.56 -16.24 -10.87
CA PRO A 332 -17.32 -16.88 -12.15
C PRO A 332 -18.64 -16.99 -12.91
N ASP A 333 -18.59 -16.59 -14.18
CA ASP A 333 -19.76 -16.62 -15.04
C ASP A 333 -20.32 -18.06 -15.10
N ARG A 334 -21.53 -18.28 -14.58
CA ARG A 334 -22.20 -19.59 -14.60
C ARG A 334 -22.85 -19.89 -15.96
N SER A 335 -22.56 -19.07 -16.98
CA SER A 335 -23.13 -19.21 -18.33
C SER A 335 -22.35 -20.17 -19.23
N GLY A 336 -21.83 -21.26 -18.71
CA GLY A 336 -21.05 -22.27 -19.44
C GLY A 336 -21.12 -23.67 -18.83
N ALA A 337 -22.30 -24.09 -18.39
CA ALA A 337 -22.56 -25.50 -18.05
C ALA A 337 -23.76 -26.01 -18.86
#